data_049bc745b2a58f86efbf7a5257289d73
#
_entry.id   049bc745b2a58f86efbf7a5257289d73
#
_cell.length_a   1.000
_cell.length_b   1.000
_cell.length_c   1.000
_cell.angle_alpha   90.00
_cell.angle_beta   90.00
_cell.angle_gamma   90.00
#
_symmetry.space_group_name_H-M   'P 1'
#
loop_
_entity.id
_entity.type
_entity.pdbx_description
1 polymer ?
#
loop_
_entity_poly.entity_id
_entity_poly.type
_entity_poly.pdbx_seq_one_letter_code
_entity_poly.pdbx_strand_id
1 'polypeptide(L)'
;PRRSSDLGDACRPGCLADATDVCQIEELVRLGELTKRAWAHNVQVMVEGPGHVPLNQVAANMEVQKSICMGAPFYVLGPLVTDIAPGYDHITAAIGGAVAAMSGAAFLCYVTPAEHLALPNVEDVKQGIVASKIAAHAADIAKGIPHARAIDDQMADARRVLAWDAQFACALDPETAQSIRAARLPEDDPSDTCSVCG
;
A
#
# COMPACT_ATOMS: atom_id res chain seq x y z
N PRO A 1 -18.29 -20.65 15.32
CA PRO A 1 -17.67 -19.39 14.93
C PRO A 1 -16.45 -19.71 14.05
N ARG A 2 -16.40 -19.11 12.88
CA ARG A 2 -15.21 -19.23 12.04
C ARG A 2 -14.07 -18.53 12.76
N ARG A 3 -12.98 -19.24 13.00
CA ARG A 3 -11.75 -18.66 13.55
C ARG A 3 -10.86 -18.23 12.39
N SER A 4 -10.13 -17.14 12.54
CA SER A 4 -9.09 -16.71 11.62
C SER A 4 -7.74 -16.78 12.30
N SER A 5 -6.68 -17.03 11.52
CA SER A 5 -5.30 -17.03 11.98
C SER A 5 -4.47 -16.21 11.02
N ASP A 6 -3.64 -15.35 11.57
CA ASP A 6 -2.58 -14.65 10.88
C ASP A 6 -1.27 -15.42 11.09
N LEU A 7 -0.59 -15.73 10.01
CA LEU A 7 0.60 -16.59 9.99
C LEU A 7 1.78 -15.84 9.39
N GLY A 8 2.85 -15.72 10.13
CA GLY A 8 4.11 -15.08 9.77
C GLY A 8 4.47 -14.06 10.84
N ASP A 9 5.58 -13.38 10.77
CA ASP A 9 6.67 -13.36 9.79
C ASP A 9 7.99 -13.11 10.55
N ALA A 10 8.50 -14.17 11.17
CA ALA A 10 9.72 -14.12 12.01
C ALA A 10 10.98 -13.80 11.17
N CYS A 11 10.99 -14.21 9.90
CA CYS A 11 12.09 -14.02 8.95
C CYS A 11 11.76 -12.93 7.89
N ARG A 12 10.95 -11.94 8.24
CA ARG A 12 10.64 -10.82 7.34
C ARG A 12 11.90 -9.98 7.07
N PRO A 13 12.27 -9.75 5.80
CA PRO A 13 13.42 -8.90 5.45
C PRO A 13 13.29 -7.49 6.05
N GLY A 14 14.27 -7.10 6.85
CA GLY A 14 14.39 -5.77 7.44
C GLY A 14 15.30 -4.82 6.64
N CYS A 15 15.91 -5.33 5.56
CA CYS A 15 16.68 -4.56 4.58
C CYS A 15 16.70 -5.32 3.24
N LEU A 16 17.10 -4.64 2.16
CA LEU A 16 17.13 -5.26 0.84
C LEU A 16 18.09 -6.45 0.74
N ALA A 17 19.13 -6.47 1.58
CA ALA A 17 20.12 -7.57 1.58
C ALA A 17 19.53 -8.90 2.05
N ASP A 18 18.47 -8.89 2.85
CA ASP A 18 17.81 -10.08 3.38
C ASP A 18 16.67 -10.57 2.47
N ALA A 19 16.32 -9.78 1.46
CA ALA A 19 15.18 -10.10 0.60
C ALA A 19 15.39 -11.38 -0.19
N THR A 20 14.38 -12.24 -0.16
CA THR A 20 14.35 -13.51 -0.92
C THR A 20 15.49 -14.46 -0.52
N ASP A 21 16.01 -14.31 0.69
CA ASP A 21 17.04 -15.19 1.23
C ASP A 21 16.46 -16.55 1.65
N VAL A 22 17.35 -17.45 2.07
CA VAL A 22 16.97 -18.79 2.50
C VAL A 22 16.01 -18.74 3.70
N CYS A 23 16.21 -17.81 4.63
CA CYS A 23 15.39 -17.67 5.83
C CYS A 23 13.95 -17.28 5.48
N GLN A 24 13.78 -16.26 4.63
CA GLN A 24 12.46 -15.82 4.16
C GLN A 24 11.73 -16.93 3.40
N ILE A 25 12.42 -17.63 2.49
CA ILE A 25 11.80 -18.69 1.68
C ILE A 25 11.45 -19.92 2.54
N GLU A 26 12.32 -20.33 3.47
CA GLU A 26 12.04 -21.46 4.37
C GLU A 26 10.85 -21.15 5.30
N GLU A 27 10.75 -19.92 5.81
CA GLU A 27 9.55 -19.51 6.55
C GLU A 27 8.30 -19.63 5.70
N LEU A 28 8.33 -19.16 4.47
CA LEU A 28 7.18 -19.24 3.57
C LEU A 28 6.74 -20.69 3.31
N VAL A 29 7.69 -21.62 3.18
CA VAL A 29 7.40 -23.07 3.09
C VAL A 29 6.65 -23.53 4.34
N ARG A 30 7.11 -23.16 5.55
CA ARG A 30 6.44 -23.51 6.81
C ARG A 30 5.05 -22.89 6.91
N LEU A 31 4.88 -21.65 6.46
CA LEU A 31 3.58 -20.98 6.42
C LEU A 31 2.60 -21.70 5.48
N GLY A 32 3.09 -22.25 4.37
CA GLY A 32 2.30 -23.10 3.48
C GLY A 32 1.84 -24.40 4.15
N GLU A 33 2.70 -25.05 4.92
CA GLU A 33 2.34 -26.23 5.71
C GLU A 33 1.29 -25.90 6.79
N LEU A 34 1.48 -24.78 7.51
CA LEU A 34 0.55 -24.31 8.54
C LEU A 34 -0.81 -23.91 7.94
N THR A 35 -0.81 -23.31 6.76
CA THR A 35 -2.04 -22.98 6.01
C THR A 35 -2.86 -24.24 5.74
N LYS A 36 -2.25 -25.33 5.26
CA LYS A 36 -2.93 -26.61 5.04
C LYS A 36 -3.54 -27.15 6.33
N ARG A 37 -2.79 -27.10 7.43
CA ARG A 37 -3.27 -27.59 8.74
C ARG A 37 -4.44 -26.76 9.25
N ALA A 38 -4.38 -25.44 9.16
CA ALA A 38 -5.47 -24.54 9.56
C ALA A 38 -6.75 -24.80 8.75
N TRP A 39 -6.63 -24.94 7.44
CA TRP A 39 -7.77 -25.22 6.56
C TRP A 39 -8.40 -26.58 6.84
N ALA A 40 -7.60 -27.61 7.19
CA ALA A 40 -8.13 -28.90 7.59
C ALA A 40 -9.01 -28.83 8.86
N HIS A 41 -8.82 -27.78 9.66
CA HIS A 41 -9.64 -27.48 10.85
C HIS A 41 -10.70 -26.37 10.61
N ASN A 42 -11.00 -26.03 9.35
CA ASN A 42 -11.92 -24.96 8.97
C ASN A 42 -11.58 -23.58 9.57
N VAL A 43 -10.27 -23.29 9.72
CA VAL A 43 -9.75 -21.99 10.16
C VAL A 43 -9.38 -21.17 8.93
N GLN A 44 -9.86 -19.94 8.84
CA GLN A 44 -9.41 -18.99 7.81
C GLN A 44 -7.98 -18.54 8.12
N VAL A 45 -7.20 -18.34 7.07
CA VAL A 45 -5.78 -17.97 7.18
C VAL A 45 -5.50 -16.74 6.34
N MET A 46 -4.70 -15.85 6.86
CA MET A 46 -3.97 -14.82 6.16
C MET A 46 -2.47 -15.07 6.44
N VAL A 47 -1.65 -14.96 5.41
CA VAL A 47 -0.18 -15.16 5.51
C VAL A 47 0.48 -13.81 5.44
N GLU A 48 1.34 -13.50 6.40
CA GLU A 48 2.20 -12.31 6.35
C GLU A 48 3.40 -12.54 5.43
N GLY A 49 3.88 -11.46 4.84
CA GLY A 49 4.92 -11.49 3.84
C GLY A 49 5.96 -10.39 3.98
N PRO A 50 6.80 -10.23 2.97
CA PRO A 50 8.04 -9.48 3.10
C PRO A 50 7.83 -7.99 3.38
N GLY A 51 8.85 -7.41 4.05
CA GLY A 51 9.01 -5.98 4.27
C GLY A 51 9.88 -5.36 3.18
N HIS A 52 11.20 -5.42 3.33
CA HIS A 52 12.13 -4.85 2.36
C HIS A 52 12.38 -5.82 1.20
N VAL A 53 12.02 -5.41 -0.04
CA VAL A 53 12.24 -6.23 -1.24
C VAL A 53 12.59 -5.33 -2.42
N PRO A 54 13.71 -5.57 -3.14
CA PRO A 54 14.01 -4.85 -4.37
C PRO A 54 12.84 -4.92 -5.36
N LEU A 55 12.54 -3.80 -6.01
CA LEU A 55 11.34 -3.65 -6.85
C LEU A 55 11.17 -4.77 -7.88
N ASN A 56 12.27 -5.20 -8.50
CA ASN A 56 12.28 -6.27 -9.50
C ASN A 56 11.98 -7.68 -8.93
N GLN A 57 12.00 -7.86 -7.61
CA GLN A 57 11.70 -9.14 -6.95
C GLN A 57 10.29 -9.19 -6.36
N VAL A 58 9.58 -8.07 -6.27
CA VAL A 58 8.26 -8.00 -5.62
C VAL A 58 7.25 -8.94 -6.28
N ALA A 59 7.11 -8.89 -7.59
CA ALA A 59 6.17 -9.75 -8.31
C ALA A 59 6.48 -11.25 -8.12
N ALA A 60 7.76 -11.62 -8.21
CA ALA A 60 8.20 -13.01 -8.01
C ALA A 60 7.88 -13.51 -6.58
N ASN A 61 8.06 -12.66 -5.56
CA ASN A 61 7.67 -13.01 -4.19
C ASN A 61 6.17 -13.29 -4.07
N MET A 62 5.31 -12.55 -4.77
CA MET A 62 3.86 -12.79 -4.78
C MET A 62 3.52 -14.13 -5.44
N GLU A 63 4.17 -14.46 -6.55
CA GLU A 63 3.98 -15.73 -7.27
C GLU A 63 4.43 -16.94 -6.44
N VAL A 64 5.59 -16.85 -5.80
CA VAL A 64 6.12 -17.90 -4.92
C VAL A 64 5.16 -18.15 -3.76
N GLN A 65 4.66 -17.11 -3.09
CA GLN A 65 3.69 -17.26 -2.01
C GLN A 65 2.41 -17.94 -2.49
N LYS A 66 1.84 -17.51 -3.60
CA LYS A 66 0.63 -18.13 -4.14
C LYS A 66 0.81 -19.61 -4.43
N SER A 67 1.97 -19.98 -4.93
CA SER A 67 2.29 -21.38 -5.20
C SER A 67 2.42 -22.18 -3.89
N ILE A 68 3.24 -21.72 -2.96
CA ILE A 68 3.56 -22.44 -1.70
C ILE A 68 2.35 -22.45 -0.75
N CYS A 69 1.64 -21.32 -0.61
CA CYS A 69 0.50 -21.16 0.30
C CYS A 69 -0.85 -21.36 -0.39
N MET A 70 -0.87 -21.94 -1.59
CA MET A 70 -2.10 -22.36 -2.31
C MET A 70 -3.11 -21.23 -2.49
N GLY A 71 -2.63 -20.00 -2.73
CA GLY A 71 -3.47 -18.85 -2.93
C GLY A 71 -4.09 -18.25 -1.65
N ALA A 72 -3.60 -18.62 -0.47
CA ALA A 72 -4.01 -17.96 0.78
C ALA A 72 -3.77 -16.44 0.68
N PRO A 73 -4.67 -15.61 1.24
CA PRO A 73 -4.48 -14.16 1.25
C PRO A 73 -3.11 -13.77 1.79
N PHE A 74 -2.42 -12.89 1.07
CA PHE A 74 -1.07 -12.45 1.41
C PHE A 74 -1.10 -11.00 1.87
N TYR A 75 -0.61 -10.76 3.09
CA TYR A 75 -0.49 -9.46 3.74
C TYR A 75 0.98 -9.05 3.75
N VAL A 76 1.34 -7.95 3.12
CA VAL A 76 2.73 -7.53 2.96
C VAL A 76 2.99 -6.19 3.63
N LEU A 77 4.19 -6.00 4.17
CA LEU A 77 4.63 -4.75 4.76
C LEU A 77 5.29 -3.87 3.68
N GLY A 78 4.50 -3.08 3.02
CA GLY A 78 4.94 -2.32 1.86
C GLY A 78 4.70 -3.09 0.57
N PRO A 79 5.74 -3.72 -0.07
CA PRO A 79 7.17 -3.79 0.32
C PRO A 79 7.95 -2.48 0.14
N LEU A 80 8.92 -2.25 1.03
CA LEU A 80 9.86 -1.14 0.93
C LEU A 80 10.93 -1.48 -0.11
N VAL A 81 11.05 -0.67 -1.15
CA VAL A 81 11.86 -1.00 -2.34
C VAL A 81 13.28 -0.43 -2.32
N THR A 82 13.61 0.33 -1.28
CA THR A 82 14.96 0.86 -1.01
C THR A 82 15.14 1.16 0.46
N ASP A 83 16.38 1.09 0.96
CA ASP A 83 16.72 1.31 2.37
C ASP A 83 17.24 2.73 2.64
N ILE A 84 17.42 3.57 1.61
CA ILE A 84 18.10 4.87 1.73
C ILE A 84 17.17 6.06 2.00
N ALA A 85 15.91 5.81 2.32
CA ALA A 85 14.92 6.87 2.44
C ALA A 85 14.25 6.94 3.83
N PRO A 86 15.01 6.95 4.96
CA PRO A 86 14.41 7.11 6.27
C PRO A 86 13.66 8.46 6.35
N GLY A 87 12.47 8.43 6.94
CA GLY A 87 11.52 9.56 6.93
C GLY A 87 10.57 9.56 5.71
N TYR A 88 10.85 8.73 4.70
CA TYR A 88 10.04 8.56 3.48
C TYR A 88 9.64 7.11 3.22
N ASP A 89 9.72 6.26 4.24
CA ASP A 89 9.44 4.82 4.11
C ASP A 89 8.01 4.53 3.64
N HIS A 90 7.05 5.39 3.97
CA HIS A 90 5.69 5.32 3.44
C HIS A 90 5.62 5.46 1.91
N ILE A 91 6.52 6.23 1.31
CA ILE A 91 6.63 6.38 -0.15
C ILE A 91 7.27 5.13 -0.76
N THR A 92 8.37 4.64 -0.20
CA THR A 92 9.03 3.43 -0.70
C THR A 92 8.10 2.21 -0.59
N ALA A 93 7.34 2.13 0.50
CA ALA A 93 6.31 1.11 0.71
C ALA A 93 5.14 1.22 -0.28
N ALA A 94 4.70 2.44 -0.61
CA ALA A 94 3.64 2.63 -1.61
C ALA A 94 4.06 2.17 -3.01
N ILE A 95 5.33 2.42 -3.39
CA ILE A 95 5.88 1.96 -4.68
C ILE A 95 5.85 0.43 -4.76
N GLY A 96 6.42 -0.25 -3.78
CA GLY A 96 6.43 -1.71 -3.74
C GLY A 96 5.04 -2.29 -3.52
N GLY A 97 4.22 -1.63 -2.70
CA GLY A 97 2.84 -2.01 -2.42
C GLY A 97 1.96 -2.02 -3.66
N ALA A 98 2.11 -1.03 -4.55
CA ALA A 98 1.38 -1.00 -5.82
C ALA A 98 1.74 -2.22 -6.70
N VAL A 99 3.03 -2.54 -6.80
CA VAL A 99 3.50 -3.72 -7.56
C VAL A 99 3.04 -5.02 -6.89
N ALA A 100 3.14 -5.13 -5.57
CA ALA A 100 2.69 -6.31 -4.82
C ALA A 100 1.18 -6.54 -4.98
N ALA A 101 0.36 -5.50 -4.82
CA ALA A 101 -1.09 -5.58 -4.95
C ALA A 101 -1.52 -5.91 -6.39
N MET A 102 -0.86 -5.34 -7.38
CA MET A 102 -1.07 -5.67 -8.80
C MET A 102 -0.71 -7.12 -9.08
N SER A 103 0.33 -7.66 -8.44
CA SER A 103 0.82 -9.04 -8.59
C SER A 103 0.08 -10.05 -7.70
N GLY A 104 -0.82 -9.58 -6.81
CA GLY A 104 -1.75 -10.43 -6.08
C GLY A 104 -1.63 -10.47 -4.57
N ALA A 105 -0.94 -9.51 -3.95
CA ALA A 105 -1.12 -9.28 -2.53
C ALA A 105 -2.59 -8.92 -2.22
N ALA A 106 -3.12 -9.48 -1.15
CA ALA A 106 -4.51 -9.25 -0.73
C ALA A 106 -4.64 -8.05 0.21
N PHE A 107 -3.59 -7.77 0.99
CA PHE A 107 -3.56 -6.68 1.96
C PHE A 107 -2.20 -5.97 1.92
N LEU A 108 -2.24 -4.66 2.10
CA LEU A 108 -1.06 -3.83 2.30
C LEU A 108 -1.04 -3.31 3.73
N CYS A 109 0.00 -3.64 4.49
CA CYS A 109 0.28 -2.95 5.74
C CYS A 109 0.77 -1.54 5.41
N TYR A 110 0.25 -0.54 6.10
CA TYR A 110 0.80 0.80 5.97
C TYR A 110 2.18 0.90 6.66
N VAL A 111 3.03 1.71 6.10
CA VAL A 111 4.32 2.10 6.68
C VAL A 111 4.29 3.60 6.90
N THR A 112 4.83 4.07 8.00
CA THR A 112 4.80 5.50 8.35
C THR A 112 6.12 6.20 8.00
N PRO A 113 6.14 7.54 7.93
CA PRO A 113 7.40 8.29 7.84
C PRO A 113 8.35 8.03 9.00
N ALA A 114 7.82 7.66 10.16
CA ALA A 114 8.61 7.38 11.37
C ALA A 114 9.22 5.97 11.40
N GLU A 115 8.93 5.12 10.40
CA GLU A 115 9.49 3.75 10.32
C GLU A 115 11.02 3.80 10.45
N HIS A 116 11.60 2.88 11.22
CA HIS A 116 13.02 2.83 11.57
C HIS A 116 13.58 4.03 12.38
N LEU A 117 12.78 5.05 12.68
CA LEU A 117 13.25 6.27 13.35
C LEU A 117 12.65 6.48 14.74
N ALA A 118 11.33 6.28 14.89
CA ALA A 118 10.60 6.56 16.12
C ALA A 118 9.25 5.87 16.16
N LEU A 119 8.57 5.94 17.31
CA LEU A 119 7.15 5.59 17.38
C LEU A 119 6.33 6.63 16.61
N PRO A 120 5.44 6.18 15.71
CA PRO A 120 4.64 7.09 14.90
C PRO A 120 3.61 7.85 15.75
N ASN A 121 3.41 9.12 15.43
CA ASN A 121 2.27 9.90 15.90
C ASN A 121 1.05 9.73 14.98
N VAL A 122 -0.06 10.39 15.29
CA VAL A 122 -1.30 10.28 14.51
C VAL A 122 -1.13 10.76 13.05
N GLU A 123 -0.35 11.83 12.84
CA GLU A 123 -0.08 12.36 11.51
C GLU A 123 0.77 11.40 10.67
N ASP A 124 1.79 10.78 11.28
CA ASP A 124 2.60 9.75 10.63
C ASP A 124 1.71 8.57 10.18
N VAL A 125 0.80 8.13 11.04
CA VAL A 125 -0.17 7.06 10.71
C VAL A 125 -1.08 7.48 9.55
N LYS A 126 -1.61 8.71 9.58
CA LYS A 126 -2.44 9.26 8.48
C LYS A 126 -1.68 9.22 7.16
N GLN A 127 -0.44 9.70 7.13
CA GLN A 127 0.39 9.69 5.92
C GLN A 127 0.65 8.27 5.40
N GLY A 128 0.97 7.33 6.28
CA GLY A 128 1.17 5.94 5.92
C GLY A 128 -0.10 5.29 5.33
N ILE A 129 -1.27 5.54 5.92
CA ILE A 129 -2.54 5.05 5.42
C ILE A 129 -2.88 5.64 4.05
N VAL A 130 -2.70 6.94 3.86
CA VAL A 130 -2.93 7.61 2.57
C VAL A 130 -2.03 7.03 1.50
N ALA A 131 -0.73 6.87 1.78
CA ALA A 131 0.23 6.27 0.85
C ALA A 131 -0.18 4.84 0.44
N SER A 132 -0.58 4.00 1.40
CA SER A 132 -1.04 2.63 1.13
C SER A 132 -2.35 2.60 0.33
N LYS A 133 -3.29 3.52 0.59
CA LYS A 133 -4.52 3.65 -0.21
C LYS A 133 -4.23 4.06 -1.65
N ILE A 134 -3.27 4.96 -1.88
CA ILE A 134 -2.83 5.35 -3.23
C ILE A 134 -2.27 4.13 -3.97
N ALA A 135 -1.40 3.36 -3.31
CA ALA A 135 -0.82 2.14 -3.88
C ALA A 135 -1.89 1.10 -4.24
N ALA A 136 -2.82 0.83 -3.33
CA ALA A 136 -3.91 -0.11 -3.54
C ALA A 136 -4.83 0.32 -4.69
N HIS A 137 -5.20 1.60 -4.75
CA HIS A 137 -6.03 2.17 -5.80
C HIS A 137 -5.36 2.06 -7.18
N ALA A 138 -4.09 2.42 -7.27
CA ALA A 138 -3.30 2.26 -8.50
C ALA A 138 -3.25 0.80 -8.97
N ALA A 139 -3.09 -0.15 -8.04
CA ALA A 139 -3.11 -1.57 -8.35
C ALA A 139 -4.50 -2.05 -8.81
N ASP A 140 -5.58 -1.56 -8.22
CA ASP A 140 -6.95 -1.93 -8.62
C ASP A 140 -7.27 -1.46 -10.03
N ILE A 141 -6.82 -0.27 -10.42
CA ILE A 141 -6.89 0.22 -11.80
C ILE A 141 -6.10 -0.71 -12.73
N ALA A 142 -4.86 -1.04 -12.37
CA ALA A 142 -3.99 -1.88 -13.18
C ALA A 142 -4.55 -3.31 -13.38
N LYS A 143 -5.21 -3.85 -12.35
CA LYS A 143 -5.91 -5.15 -12.40
C LYS A 143 -7.21 -5.12 -13.21
N GLY A 144 -7.68 -3.94 -13.61
CA GLY A 144 -8.95 -3.78 -14.30
C GLY A 144 -10.17 -4.09 -13.41
N ILE A 145 -10.10 -3.82 -12.12
CA ILE A 145 -11.23 -4.00 -11.21
C ILE A 145 -12.39 -3.11 -11.68
N PRO A 146 -13.61 -3.66 -11.85
CA PRO A 146 -14.75 -2.90 -12.30
C PRO A 146 -14.97 -1.62 -11.47
N HIS A 147 -15.12 -0.50 -12.14
CA HIS A 147 -15.34 0.82 -11.54
C HIS A 147 -14.16 1.40 -10.73
N ALA A 148 -13.01 0.74 -10.64
CA ALA A 148 -11.86 1.27 -9.89
C ALA A 148 -11.47 2.67 -10.35
N ARG A 149 -11.48 2.95 -11.66
CA ARG A 149 -11.12 4.24 -12.23
C ARG A 149 -12.23 5.32 -12.19
N ALA A 150 -13.44 4.97 -11.76
CA ALA A 150 -14.57 5.90 -11.83
C ALA A 150 -14.37 7.22 -11.06
N ILE A 151 -13.67 7.14 -9.90
CA ILE A 151 -13.36 8.33 -9.10
C ILE A 151 -12.31 9.22 -9.78
N ASP A 152 -11.36 8.63 -10.51
CA ASP A 152 -10.35 9.38 -11.28
C ASP A 152 -11.00 10.09 -12.48
N ASP A 153 -11.97 9.46 -13.14
CA ASP A 153 -12.71 10.07 -14.23
C ASP A 153 -13.55 11.26 -13.71
N GLN A 154 -14.18 11.14 -12.53
CA GLN A 154 -14.88 12.25 -11.86
C GLN A 154 -13.91 13.39 -11.48
N MET A 155 -12.74 13.05 -10.94
CA MET A 155 -11.69 14.03 -10.64
C MET A 155 -11.24 14.77 -11.91
N ALA A 156 -11.06 14.05 -13.02
CA ALA A 156 -10.66 14.64 -14.30
C ALA A 156 -11.72 15.62 -14.82
N ASP A 157 -13.00 15.28 -14.72
CA ASP A 157 -14.11 16.17 -15.09
C ASP A 157 -14.17 17.41 -14.21
N ALA A 158 -14.00 17.25 -12.89
CA ALA A 158 -13.95 18.37 -11.96
C ALA A 158 -12.75 19.31 -12.21
N ARG A 159 -11.58 18.76 -12.55
CA ARG A 159 -10.37 19.52 -12.92
C ARG A 159 -10.57 20.32 -14.19
N ARG A 160 -11.22 19.77 -15.19
CA ARG A 160 -11.44 20.40 -16.49
C ARG A 160 -12.21 21.74 -16.37
N VAL A 161 -13.10 21.84 -15.38
CA VAL A 161 -13.92 23.03 -15.14
C VAL A 161 -13.55 23.78 -13.86
N LEU A 162 -12.42 23.43 -13.23
CA LEU A 162 -11.92 24.02 -11.98
C LEU A 162 -12.94 23.96 -10.81
N ALA A 163 -13.78 22.94 -10.79
CA ALA A 163 -14.76 22.73 -9.72
C ALA A 163 -14.05 22.20 -8.46
N TRP A 164 -13.50 23.07 -7.64
CA TRP A 164 -12.64 22.72 -6.51
C TRP A 164 -13.35 21.87 -5.47
N ASP A 165 -14.58 22.18 -5.10
CA ASP A 165 -15.34 21.38 -4.14
C ASP A 165 -15.54 19.94 -4.63
N ALA A 166 -15.81 19.75 -5.92
CA ALA A 166 -15.92 18.44 -6.52
C ALA A 166 -14.56 17.70 -6.55
N GLN A 167 -13.45 18.42 -6.80
CA GLN A 167 -12.11 17.84 -6.71
C GLN A 167 -11.79 17.35 -5.29
N PHE A 168 -12.10 18.17 -4.28
CA PHE A 168 -11.89 17.78 -2.87
C PHE A 168 -12.78 16.59 -2.46
N ALA A 169 -14.01 16.53 -2.96
CA ALA A 169 -14.89 15.39 -2.70
C ALA A 169 -14.35 14.06 -3.28
N CYS A 170 -13.57 14.11 -4.36
CA CYS A 170 -12.91 12.95 -4.94
C CYS A 170 -11.56 12.60 -4.29
N ALA A 171 -11.00 13.47 -3.45
CA ALA A 171 -9.65 13.30 -2.91
C ALA A 171 -9.60 12.23 -1.82
N LEU A 172 -8.51 11.46 -1.78
CA LEU A 172 -8.24 10.50 -0.68
C LEU A 172 -7.98 11.21 0.66
N ASP A 173 -7.42 12.41 0.62
CA ASP A 173 -7.19 13.29 1.77
C ASP A 173 -7.65 14.71 1.40
N PRO A 174 -8.97 14.99 1.52
CA PRO A 174 -9.53 16.28 1.17
C PRO A 174 -9.02 17.42 2.07
N GLU A 175 -8.80 17.16 3.35
CA GLU A 175 -8.32 18.16 4.30
C GLU A 175 -6.94 18.70 3.93
N THR A 176 -6.01 17.80 3.61
CA THR A 176 -4.66 18.18 3.15
C THR A 176 -4.74 18.94 1.83
N ALA A 177 -5.55 18.49 0.87
CA ALA A 177 -5.71 19.16 -0.41
C ALA A 177 -6.27 20.57 -0.25
N GLN A 178 -7.31 20.76 0.56
CA GLN A 178 -7.90 22.07 0.89
C GLN A 178 -6.89 22.98 1.57
N SER A 179 -6.18 22.48 2.58
CA SER A 179 -5.18 23.24 3.33
C SER A 179 -4.05 23.76 2.43
N ILE A 180 -3.51 22.90 1.55
CA ILE A 180 -2.45 23.28 0.62
C ILE A 180 -2.93 24.37 -0.34
N ARG A 181 -4.16 24.24 -0.88
CA ARG A 181 -4.72 25.25 -1.76
C ARG A 181 -4.92 26.57 -1.02
N ALA A 182 -5.61 26.55 0.14
CA ALA A 182 -5.89 27.74 0.92
C ALA A 182 -4.63 28.52 1.31
N ALA A 183 -3.56 27.81 1.71
CA ALA A 183 -2.29 28.44 2.08
C ALA A 183 -1.54 29.13 0.92
N ARG A 184 -1.95 28.92 -0.32
CA ARG A 184 -1.25 29.40 -1.52
C ARG A 184 -2.13 30.24 -2.44
N LEU A 185 -3.38 30.48 -2.07
CA LEU A 185 -4.24 31.43 -2.77
C LEU A 185 -3.83 32.85 -2.44
N PRO A 186 -3.70 33.77 -3.44
CA PRO A 186 -3.61 35.21 -3.19
C PRO A 186 -4.87 35.71 -2.46
N GLU A 187 -4.71 36.74 -1.60
CA GLU A 187 -5.83 37.30 -0.81
C GLU A 187 -7.02 37.80 -1.65
N ASP A 188 -6.77 38.14 -2.92
CA ASP A 188 -7.75 38.70 -3.86
C ASP A 188 -8.18 37.72 -4.98
N ASP A 189 -7.85 36.43 -4.89
CA ASP A 189 -8.12 35.49 -5.99
C ASP A 189 -9.52 34.87 -5.85
N PRO A 190 -10.41 35.07 -6.84
CA PRO A 190 -11.67 34.35 -6.89
C PRO A 190 -11.43 32.86 -7.02
N SER A 191 -12.26 32.06 -6.34
CA SER A 191 -12.15 30.63 -6.17
C SER A 191 -11.95 29.78 -7.44
N ASP A 192 -12.06 30.36 -8.63
CA ASP A 192 -12.18 29.67 -9.91
C ASP A 192 -10.89 29.66 -10.74
N THR A 193 -9.78 30.18 -10.21
CA THR A 193 -8.50 30.23 -10.93
C THR A 193 -7.60 29.03 -10.62
N CYS A 194 -6.80 28.67 -11.62
CA CYS A 194 -5.70 27.72 -11.43
C CYS A 194 -4.55 28.41 -10.68
N SER A 195 -4.25 27.96 -9.47
CA SER A 195 -3.16 28.51 -8.65
C SER A 195 -1.74 28.19 -9.16
N VAL A 196 -1.61 27.47 -10.30
CA VAL A 196 -0.31 27.06 -10.86
C VAL A 196 0.04 27.88 -12.10
N CYS A 197 -0.91 28.18 -12.96
CA CYS A 197 -0.66 28.86 -14.24
C CYS A 197 -1.49 30.14 -14.43
N GLY A 198 -2.20 30.60 -13.43
CA GLY A 198 -2.96 31.87 -13.46
C GLY A 198 -4.32 31.75 -14.10
#